data_6c5c9cdf4d070d7bea307606a8aa96f7
#
_entry.id   6c5c9cdf4d070d7bea307606a8aa96f7
#
_cell.length_a   1.000
_cell.length_b   1.000
_cell.length_c   1.000
_cell.angle_alpha   90.00
_cell.angle_beta   90.00
_cell.angle_gamma   90.00
#
_symmetry.space_group_name_H-M   'P 1'
#
loop_
_entity.id
_entity.type
_entity.pdbx_description
1 polymer ?
#
loop_
_entity_poly.entity_id
_entity_poly.type
_entity_poly.pdbx_seq_one_letter_code
_entity_poly.pdbx_strand_id
1 'polypeptide(L)'
;MTIPFRLFLATQNIISQQTTPPFHVEVCDWLERTNDDNRRILQMFRHGGKSYIIGAYVCWNLLKNPNWTCLLISAKRNLALRNSLFIRSMIEAHPLLQHLKSDLYTWKSETFTVDRDIMQLNPSVTVSSLGASFTGYHSDMVIADDIETSDNCITETQREKIKERVSEFGKLSNKILCVGTPHTEDTIYNQKDAEGFIKLKSLRFRN
;
A
#
# COMPACT_ATOMS: atom_id res chain seq x y z
N MET A 1 8.48 20.77 7.86
CA MET A 1 8.21 19.96 9.09
C MET A 1 7.21 18.88 8.72
N THR A 2 7.56 17.62 8.82
CA THR A 2 6.69 16.51 8.34
C THR A 2 5.77 16.09 9.49
N ILE A 3 4.46 16.06 9.23
CA ILE A 3 3.47 15.57 10.20
C ILE A 3 3.67 14.06 10.44
N PRO A 4 3.66 13.54 11.68
CA PRO A 4 3.67 12.11 11.96
C PRO A 4 2.49 11.38 11.30
N PHE A 5 2.73 10.17 10.79
CA PHE A 5 1.70 9.45 10.04
C PHE A 5 0.42 9.18 10.84
N ARG A 6 0.54 8.89 12.14
CA ARG A 6 -0.62 8.72 13.04
C ARG A 6 -1.50 9.98 13.12
N LEU A 7 -0.89 11.17 13.12
CA LEU A 7 -1.65 12.44 13.15
C LEU A 7 -2.29 12.71 11.79
N PHE A 8 -1.61 12.41 10.69
CA PHE A 8 -2.17 12.48 9.36
C PHE A 8 -3.42 11.60 9.24
N LEU A 9 -3.34 10.32 9.66
CA LEU A 9 -4.48 9.41 9.64
C LEU A 9 -5.62 9.88 10.56
N ALA A 10 -5.31 10.39 11.76
CA ALA A 10 -6.31 10.92 12.67
C ALA A 10 -7.06 12.11 12.06
N THR A 11 -6.36 13.02 11.38
CA THR A 11 -6.98 14.15 10.66
C THR A 11 -7.88 13.64 9.53
N GLN A 12 -7.42 12.65 8.76
CA GLN A 12 -8.24 12.03 7.71
C GLN A 12 -9.50 11.36 8.28
N ASN A 13 -9.40 10.70 9.44
CA ASN A 13 -10.55 10.09 10.10
C ASN A 13 -11.58 11.14 10.55
N ILE A 14 -11.12 12.29 11.07
CA ILE A 14 -12.02 13.41 11.41
C ILE A 14 -12.76 13.89 10.16
N ILE A 15 -12.07 14.10 9.03
CA ILE A 15 -12.66 14.51 7.77
C ILE A 15 -13.71 13.49 7.30
N SER A 16 -13.42 12.20 7.45
CA SER A 16 -14.31 11.09 7.08
C SER A 16 -15.35 10.73 8.14
N GLN A 17 -15.45 11.50 9.24
CA GLN A 17 -16.34 11.26 10.39
C GLN A 17 -16.18 9.85 10.99
N GLN A 18 -14.94 9.38 11.06
CA GLN A 18 -14.57 8.08 11.61
C GLN A 18 -13.73 8.24 12.88
N THR A 19 -13.76 7.22 13.72
CA THR A 19 -12.86 7.13 14.89
C THR A 19 -11.52 6.52 14.46
N THR A 20 -10.45 6.84 15.22
CA THR A 20 -9.15 6.19 15.05
C THR A 20 -8.99 5.09 16.10
N PRO A 21 -9.15 3.82 15.74
CA PRO A 21 -8.95 2.73 16.69
C PRO A 21 -7.50 2.69 17.20
N PRO A 22 -7.25 2.31 18.47
CA PRO A 22 -5.89 2.27 19.03
C PRO A 22 -4.91 1.44 18.18
N PHE A 23 -5.35 0.30 17.62
CA PHE A 23 -4.47 -0.53 16.78
C PHE A 23 -4.09 0.14 15.45
N HIS A 24 -4.89 1.10 14.93
CA HIS A 24 -4.49 1.91 13.78
C HIS A 24 -3.29 2.80 14.11
N VAL A 25 -3.24 3.34 15.33
CA VAL A 25 -2.10 4.14 15.80
C VAL A 25 -0.82 3.30 15.82
N GLU A 26 -0.89 2.07 16.36
CA GLU A 26 0.24 1.15 16.37
C GLU A 26 0.73 0.80 14.96
N VAL A 27 -0.21 0.55 14.03
CA VAL A 27 0.11 0.30 12.61
C VAL A 27 0.76 1.53 11.98
N CYS A 28 0.26 2.73 12.26
CA CYS A 28 0.86 3.97 11.74
C CYS A 28 2.28 4.18 12.26
N ASP A 29 2.49 4.03 13.57
CA ASP A 29 3.81 4.19 14.19
C ASP A 29 4.81 3.16 13.64
N TRP A 30 4.35 1.92 13.38
CA TRP A 30 5.16 0.89 12.77
C TRP A 30 5.51 1.23 11.31
N LEU A 31 4.53 1.62 10.48
CA LEU A 31 4.74 1.99 9.08
C LEU A 31 5.68 3.20 8.96
N GLU A 32 5.54 4.19 9.83
CA GLU A 32 6.41 5.37 9.85
C GLU A 32 7.84 5.00 10.24
N ARG A 33 8.03 4.25 11.34
CA ARG A 33 9.34 3.84 11.83
C ARG A 33 10.09 2.96 10.82
N THR A 34 9.38 2.10 10.10
CA THR A 34 9.97 1.17 9.14
C THR A 34 9.90 1.65 7.69
N ASN A 35 9.60 2.93 7.46
CA ASN A 35 9.39 3.47 6.10
C ASN A 35 10.59 3.28 5.16
N ASP A 36 11.78 3.21 5.73
CA ASP A 36 13.02 3.01 4.97
C ASP A 36 13.49 1.57 4.88
N ASP A 37 12.79 0.64 5.55
CA ASP A 37 13.10 -0.78 5.48
C ASP A 37 12.74 -1.38 4.12
N ASN A 38 13.62 -2.25 3.61
CA ASN A 38 13.49 -2.76 2.25
C ASN A 38 12.27 -3.65 2.06
N ARG A 39 11.99 -4.55 3.03
CA ARG A 39 10.91 -5.53 2.89
C ARG A 39 10.10 -5.64 4.17
N ARG A 40 8.78 -5.53 4.07
CA ARG A 40 7.86 -5.50 5.20
C ARG A 40 6.61 -6.31 4.92
N ILE A 41 6.10 -6.96 5.97
CA ILE A 41 4.80 -7.65 5.92
C ILE A 41 3.92 -7.10 7.04
N LEU A 42 2.75 -6.61 6.68
CA LEU A 42 1.70 -6.18 7.59
C LEU A 42 0.55 -7.19 7.54
N GLN A 43 0.42 -8.01 8.56
CA GLN A 43 -0.75 -8.87 8.73
C GLN A 43 -1.79 -8.18 9.57
N MET A 44 -3.02 -8.10 9.05
CA MET A 44 -4.17 -7.59 9.78
C MET A 44 -5.37 -8.50 9.59
N PHE A 45 -6.29 -8.48 10.55
CA PHE A 45 -7.55 -9.20 10.46
C PHE A 45 -8.49 -8.59 9.41
N ARG A 46 -9.51 -9.36 9.01
CA ARG A 46 -10.54 -8.85 8.09
C ARG A 46 -11.25 -7.66 8.73
N HIS A 47 -11.63 -6.71 7.90
CA HIS A 47 -12.28 -5.45 8.31
C HIS A 47 -11.43 -4.55 9.23
N GLY A 48 -10.15 -4.84 9.39
CA GLY A 48 -9.22 -3.99 10.16
C GLY A 48 -8.82 -2.68 9.48
N GLY A 49 -9.39 -2.34 8.33
CA GLY A 49 -9.11 -1.08 7.62
C GLY A 49 -7.79 -1.08 6.85
N LYS A 50 -7.24 -2.24 6.46
CA LYS A 50 -5.96 -2.36 5.74
C LYS A 50 -5.83 -1.37 4.58
N SER A 51 -6.68 -1.52 3.58
CA SER A 51 -6.60 -0.69 2.36
C SER A 51 -6.83 0.80 2.65
N TYR A 52 -7.62 1.13 3.68
CA TYR A 52 -7.80 2.50 4.15
C TYR A 52 -6.48 3.08 4.70
N ILE A 53 -5.82 2.37 5.61
CA ILE A 53 -4.53 2.78 6.18
C ILE A 53 -3.46 2.88 5.10
N ILE A 54 -3.43 1.91 4.17
CA ILE A 54 -2.47 1.91 3.06
C ILE A 54 -2.72 3.07 2.10
N GLY A 55 -3.97 3.39 1.78
CA GLY A 55 -4.28 4.59 1.00
C GLY A 55 -3.80 5.87 1.67
N ALA A 56 -4.04 6.00 2.98
CA ALA A 56 -3.53 7.12 3.77
C ALA A 56 -1.99 7.14 3.82
N TYR A 57 -1.34 5.98 3.90
CA TYR A 57 0.11 5.86 3.89
C TYR A 57 0.73 6.30 2.57
N VAL A 58 0.10 5.97 1.44
CA VAL A 58 0.51 6.48 0.12
C VAL A 58 0.40 7.99 0.08
N CYS A 59 -0.73 8.56 0.50
CA CYS A 59 -0.93 10.00 0.57
C CYS A 59 0.11 10.71 1.47
N TRP A 60 0.42 10.12 2.62
CA TRP A 60 1.41 10.66 3.55
C TRP A 60 2.83 10.65 2.96
N ASN A 61 3.23 9.60 2.21
CA ASN A 61 4.50 9.58 1.51
C ASN A 61 4.57 10.63 0.40
N LEU A 62 3.50 10.81 -0.37
CA LEU A 62 3.40 11.88 -1.38
C LEU A 62 3.45 13.29 -0.75
N LEU A 63 2.85 13.48 0.43
CA LEU A 63 2.95 14.73 1.18
C LEU A 63 4.40 15.02 1.62
N LYS A 64 5.14 13.99 2.02
CA LYS A 64 6.56 14.11 2.39
C LYS A 64 7.47 14.39 1.22
N ASN A 65 7.21 13.73 0.10
CA ASN A 65 7.99 13.81 -1.12
C ASN A 65 7.08 13.63 -2.35
N PRO A 66 6.67 14.72 -3.00
CA PRO A 66 5.85 14.65 -4.21
C PRO A 66 6.51 13.90 -5.39
N ASN A 67 7.84 13.78 -5.36
CA ASN A 67 8.60 13.02 -6.37
C ASN A 67 8.61 11.50 -6.11
N TRP A 68 8.09 11.04 -4.96
CA TRP A 68 7.99 9.63 -4.63
C TRP A 68 7.01 8.89 -5.55
N THR A 69 7.37 7.66 -5.91
CA THR A 69 6.60 6.81 -6.83
C THR A 69 6.20 5.50 -6.17
N CYS A 70 4.99 5.01 -6.47
CA CYS A 70 4.44 3.78 -5.92
C CYS A 70 3.77 2.92 -6.99
N LEU A 71 4.08 1.62 -6.97
CA LEU A 71 3.32 0.60 -7.69
C LEU A 71 2.43 -0.14 -6.70
N LEU A 72 1.11 0.03 -6.84
CA LEU A 72 0.09 -0.59 -6.00
C LEU A 72 -0.46 -1.84 -6.71
N ILE A 73 -0.26 -3.01 -6.11
CA ILE A 73 -0.65 -4.30 -6.66
C ILE A 73 -1.72 -4.93 -5.77
N SER A 74 -2.80 -5.43 -6.38
CA SER A 74 -3.82 -6.22 -5.67
C SER A 74 -4.07 -7.54 -6.41
N ALA A 75 -4.78 -8.49 -5.78
CA ALA A 75 -5.09 -9.78 -6.41
C ALA A 75 -5.84 -9.61 -7.76
N LYS A 76 -6.77 -8.65 -7.81
CA LYS A 76 -7.58 -8.36 -9.00
C LYS A 76 -7.47 -6.87 -9.36
N ARG A 77 -7.51 -6.55 -10.67
CA ARG A 77 -7.39 -5.17 -11.16
C ARG A 77 -8.43 -4.21 -10.57
N ASN A 78 -9.69 -4.65 -10.45
CA ASN A 78 -10.75 -3.82 -9.89
C ASN A 78 -10.51 -3.41 -8.43
N LEU A 79 -9.83 -4.25 -7.64
CA LEU A 79 -9.44 -3.91 -6.26
C LEU A 79 -8.36 -2.82 -6.27
N ALA A 80 -7.34 -2.97 -7.11
CA ALA A 80 -6.30 -1.96 -7.26
C ALA A 80 -6.85 -0.61 -7.74
N LEU A 81 -7.78 -0.62 -8.71
CA LEU A 81 -8.46 0.59 -9.19
C LEU A 81 -9.27 1.27 -8.09
N ARG A 82 -9.99 0.51 -7.26
CA ARG A 82 -10.75 1.06 -6.13
C ARG A 82 -9.83 1.74 -5.11
N ASN A 83 -8.69 1.13 -4.81
CA ASN A 83 -7.71 1.72 -3.91
C ASN A 83 -7.13 3.02 -4.48
N SER A 84 -6.82 3.06 -5.78
CA SER A 84 -6.38 4.28 -6.46
C SER A 84 -7.43 5.40 -6.42
N LEU A 85 -8.69 5.08 -6.70
CA LEU A 85 -9.79 6.04 -6.59
C LEU A 85 -9.90 6.62 -5.19
N PHE A 86 -9.77 5.78 -4.16
CA PHE A 86 -9.78 6.21 -2.77
C PHE A 86 -8.61 7.15 -2.45
N ILE A 87 -7.39 6.83 -2.89
CA ILE A 87 -6.21 7.69 -2.70
C ILE A 87 -6.42 9.05 -3.36
N ARG A 88 -6.93 9.09 -4.60
CA ARG A 88 -7.23 10.34 -5.31
C ARG A 88 -8.29 11.18 -4.59
N SER A 89 -9.38 10.53 -4.14
CA SER A 89 -10.41 11.22 -3.36
C SER A 89 -9.86 11.80 -2.06
N MET A 90 -8.91 11.11 -1.42
CA MET A 90 -8.24 11.62 -0.22
C MET A 90 -7.37 12.84 -0.56
N ILE A 91 -6.63 12.81 -1.66
CA ILE A 91 -5.81 13.97 -2.10
C ILE A 91 -6.72 15.17 -2.39
N GLU A 92 -7.87 14.97 -3.00
CA GLU A 92 -8.82 16.03 -3.31
C GLU A 92 -9.53 16.61 -2.07
N ALA A 93 -9.77 15.78 -1.04
CA ALA A 93 -10.54 16.18 0.13
C ALA A 93 -9.67 16.67 1.31
N HIS A 94 -8.46 16.15 1.46
CA HIS A 94 -7.64 16.42 2.64
C HIS A 94 -6.91 17.78 2.51
N PRO A 95 -7.10 18.73 3.45
CA PRO A 95 -6.56 20.09 3.33
C PRO A 95 -5.02 20.14 3.12
N LEU A 96 -4.28 19.21 3.73
CA LEU A 96 -2.83 19.14 3.57
C LEU A 96 -2.37 18.62 2.21
N LEU A 97 -3.27 18.05 1.40
CA LEU A 97 -2.93 17.40 0.14
C LEU A 97 -3.41 18.15 -1.10
N GLN A 98 -4.26 19.17 -0.95
CA GLN A 98 -4.88 19.85 -2.09
C GLN A 98 -3.85 20.43 -3.07
N HIS A 99 -2.70 20.87 -2.56
CA HIS A 99 -1.61 21.38 -3.38
C HIS A 99 -0.93 20.30 -4.25
N LEU A 100 -1.16 19.01 -3.95
CA LEU A 100 -0.62 17.89 -4.74
C LEU A 100 -1.47 17.59 -5.97
N LYS A 101 -2.70 18.10 -6.06
CA LYS A 101 -3.51 17.94 -7.25
C LYS A 101 -3.02 18.90 -8.34
N SER A 102 -2.71 18.36 -9.50
CA SER A 102 -2.28 19.11 -10.66
C SER A 102 -3.20 18.87 -11.86
N ASP A 103 -3.55 19.91 -12.58
CA ASP A 103 -4.25 19.81 -13.86
C ASP A 103 -3.27 19.58 -15.04
N LEU A 104 -1.96 19.65 -14.78
CA LEU A 104 -0.92 19.47 -15.80
C LEU A 104 -0.60 17.99 -16.05
N TYR A 105 -0.91 17.12 -15.10
CA TYR A 105 -0.52 15.70 -15.15
C TYR A 105 -1.73 14.77 -15.27
N THR A 106 -1.43 13.53 -15.65
CA THR A 106 -2.44 12.47 -15.73
C THR A 106 -3.11 12.23 -14.37
N TRP A 107 -4.44 12.25 -14.35
CA TRP A 107 -5.28 12.01 -13.19
C TRP A 107 -6.31 10.92 -13.45
N LYS A 108 -5.84 9.69 -13.80
CA LYS A 108 -6.67 8.52 -14.11
C LYS A 108 -6.65 7.51 -12.97
N SER A 109 -7.65 6.65 -12.90
CA SER A 109 -7.72 5.60 -11.87
C SER A 109 -6.62 4.54 -11.97
N GLU A 110 -6.07 4.32 -13.16
CA GLU A 110 -4.99 3.36 -13.38
C GLU A 110 -3.62 3.92 -13.05
N THR A 111 -3.48 5.23 -13.25
CA THR A 111 -2.23 5.94 -13.03
C THR A 111 -2.51 7.42 -12.84
N PHE A 112 -1.83 8.03 -11.88
CA PHE A 112 -1.89 9.47 -11.70
C PHE A 112 -0.55 10.02 -11.21
N THR A 113 -0.34 11.30 -11.49
CA THR A 113 0.84 12.04 -11.07
C THR A 113 0.39 13.26 -10.29
N VAL A 114 0.94 13.43 -9.08
CA VAL A 114 0.74 14.64 -8.28
C VAL A 114 1.61 15.77 -8.78
N ASP A 115 1.31 16.99 -8.36
CA ASP A 115 2.18 18.13 -8.62
C ASP A 115 3.55 17.91 -7.98
N ARG A 116 4.63 18.07 -8.77
CA ARG A 116 5.99 17.74 -8.36
C ARG A 116 7.01 18.56 -9.15
N ASP A 117 8.15 18.82 -8.52
CA ASP A 117 9.21 19.67 -9.09
C ASP A 117 10.06 18.97 -10.15
N ILE A 118 10.14 17.64 -10.12
CA ILE A 118 11.04 16.87 -10.99
C ILE A 118 10.21 16.12 -12.04
N MET A 119 10.54 16.34 -13.31
CA MET A 119 10.00 15.54 -14.39
C MET A 119 10.57 14.12 -14.33
N GLN A 120 9.71 13.13 -14.19
CA GLN A 120 10.08 11.71 -14.14
C GLN A 120 9.23 10.92 -15.13
N LEU A 121 9.79 9.82 -15.63
CA LEU A 121 9.10 8.91 -16.53
C LEU A 121 7.91 8.21 -15.82
N ASN A 122 8.12 7.79 -14.55
CA ASN A 122 7.13 7.04 -13.80
C ASN A 122 6.11 7.99 -13.15
N PRO A 123 4.80 7.68 -13.23
CA PRO A 123 3.75 8.38 -12.48
C PRO A 123 3.97 8.27 -10.97
N SER A 124 3.33 9.14 -10.19
CA SER A 124 3.39 9.07 -8.73
C SER A 124 2.77 7.79 -8.19
N VAL A 125 1.62 7.38 -8.75
CA VAL A 125 0.99 6.10 -8.41
C VAL A 125 0.57 5.40 -9.69
N THR A 126 0.95 4.13 -9.80
CA THR A 126 0.47 3.21 -10.83
C THR A 126 -0.16 2.01 -10.15
N VAL A 127 -1.29 1.51 -10.68
CA VAL A 127 -1.94 0.33 -10.15
C VAL A 127 -1.85 -0.85 -11.11
N SER A 128 -1.71 -2.05 -10.54
CA SER A 128 -1.64 -3.29 -11.29
C SER A 128 -2.33 -4.43 -10.55
N SER A 129 -2.48 -5.56 -11.21
CA SER A 129 -2.93 -6.80 -10.57
C SER A 129 -1.80 -7.82 -10.54
N LEU A 130 -1.87 -8.77 -9.60
CA LEU A 130 -0.86 -9.81 -9.45
C LEU A 130 -0.65 -10.63 -10.75
N GLY A 131 -1.71 -10.81 -11.56
CA GLY A 131 -1.64 -11.55 -12.83
C GLY A 131 -1.12 -10.74 -14.02
N ALA A 132 -0.89 -9.43 -13.88
CA ALA A 132 -0.42 -8.59 -14.99
C ALA A 132 1.10 -8.72 -15.20
N SER A 133 1.60 -8.34 -16.38
CA SER A 133 3.05 -8.19 -16.60
C SER A 133 3.57 -6.99 -15.83
N PHE A 134 4.73 -7.13 -15.23
CA PHE A 134 5.43 -6.06 -14.52
C PHE A 134 6.59 -5.47 -15.33
N THR A 135 6.74 -5.86 -16.59
CA THR A 135 7.82 -5.37 -17.45
C THR A 135 7.79 -3.86 -17.60
N GLY A 136 8.90 -3.22 -17.35
CA GLY A 136 9.06 -1.76 -17.48
C GLY A 136 8.57 -0.93 -16.29
N TYR A 137 8.04 -1.56 -15.23
CA TYR A 137 7.72 -0.85 -13.99
C TYR A 137 8.95 -0.73 -13.10
N HIS A 138 9.19 0.47 -12.60
CA HIS A 138 10.13 0.78 -11.53
C HIS A 138 9.49 1.82 -10.62
N SER A 139 9.63 1.69 -9.32
CA SER A 139 9.06 2.62 -8.34
C SER A 139 9.92 2.67 -7.08
N ASP A 140 9.77 3.73 -6.29
CA ASP A 140 10.42 3.82 -4.98
C ASP A 140 9.86 2.79 -4.00
N MET A 141 8.60 2.37 -4.18
CA MET A 141 7.97 1.34 -3.35
C MET A 141 6.95 0.51 -4.16
N VAL A 142 6.97 -0.79 -3.93
CA VAL A 142 5.88 -1.70 -4.29
C VAL A 142 5.02 -1.94 -3.05
N ILE A 143 3.72 -1.70 -3.16
CA ILE A 143 2.73 -2.05 -2.13
C ILE A 143 1.81 -3.11 -2.70
N ALA A 144 1.81 -4.29 -2.08
CA ALA A 144 0.99 -5.43 -2.45
C ALA A 144 -0.15 -5.59 -1.42
N ASP A 145 -1.34 -5.10 -1.76
CA ASP A 145 -2.52 -5.07 -0.90
C ASP A 145 -3.49 -6.20 -1.25
N ASP A 146 -3.73 -7.09 -0.28
CA ASP A 146 -4.62 -8.26 -0.39
C ASP A 146 -4.38 -9.07 -1.69
N ILE A 147 -3.10 -9.42 -1.97
CA ILE A 147 -2.73 -10.21 -3.15
C ILE A 147 -3.05 -11.69 -3.01
N GLU A 148 -3.20 -12.19 -1.77
CA GLU A 148 -3.74 -13.50 -1.45
C GLU A 148 -5.19 -13.36 -1.02
N THR A 149 -6.07 -14.12 -1.68
CA THR A 149 -7.54 -14.13 -1.43
C THR A 149 -8.01 -15.57 -1.32
N SER A 150 -9.22 -15.78 -0.76
CA SER A 150 -9.84 -17.11 -0.69
C SER A 150 -9.97 -17.80 -2.06
N ASP A 151 -9.99 -17.03 -3.16
CA ASP A 151 -10.20 -17.59 -4.50
C ASP A 151 -8.89 -18.04 -5.17
N ASN A 152 -7.73 -17.46 -4.79
CA ASN A 152 -6.47 -17.67 -5.49
C ASN A 152 -5.41 -18.43 -4.67
N CYS A 153 -5.73 -18.89 -3.45
CA CYS A 153 -4.80 -19.62 -2.59
C CYS A 153 -5.32 -21.02 -2.16
N ILE A 154 -6.35 -21.55 -2.85
CA ILE A 154 -7.00 -22.82 -2.50
C ILE A 154 -6.02 -23.99 -2.68
N THR A 155 -5.39 -24.09 -3.85
CA THR A 155 -4.47 -25.18 -4.18
C THR A 155 -3.02 -24.79 -3.93
N GLU A 156 -2.16 -25.78 -3.70
CA GLU A 156 -0.71 -25.57 -3.57
C GLU A 156 -0.13 -24.86 -4.81
N THR A 157 -0.51 -25.31 -6.02
CA THR A 157 -0.09 -24.68 -7.27
C THR A 157 -0.45 -23.22 -7.36
N GLN A 158 -1.62 -22.82 -6.84
CA GLN A 158 -2.02 -21.41 -6.80
C GLN A 158 -1.13 -20.61 -5.83
N ARG A 159 -0.83 -21.17 -4.66
CA ARG A 159 0.05 -20.53 -3.67
C ARG A 159 1.47 -20.37 -4.20
N GLU A 160 2.03 -21.40 -4.86
CA GLU A 160 3.34 -21.31 -5.50
C GLU A 160 3.39 -20.20 -6.57
N LYS A 161 2.37 -20.09 -7.42
CA LYS A 161 2.29 -18.99 -8.38
C LYS A 161 2.28 -17.62 -7.72
N ILE A 162 1.60 -17.46 -6.57
CA ILE A 162 1.64 -16.20 -5.82
C ILE A 162 3.07 -15.93 -5.32
N LYS A 163 3.76 -16.94 -4.76
CA LYS A 163 5.14 -16.80 -4.28
C LYS A 163 6.09 -16.40 -5.41
N GLU A 164 5.98 -17.05 -6.58
CA GLU A 164 6.76 -16.69 -7.78
C GLU A 164 6.55 -15.23 -8.16
N ARG A 165 5.28 -14.79 -8.22
CA ARG A 165 4.96 -13.40 -8.58
C ARG A 165 5.49 -12.40 -7.56
N VAL A 166 5.42 -12.70 -6.26
CA VAL A 166 5.96 -11.87 -5.19
C VAL A 166 7.48 -11.77 -5.27
N SER A 167 8.17 -12.84 -5.70
CA SER A 167 9.63 -12.82 -5.88
C SER A 167 10.09 -11.83 -6.95
N GLU A 168 9.23 -11.53 -7.94
CA GLU A 168 9.53 -10.55 -8.99
C GLU A 168 9.54 -9.10 -8.47
N PHE A 169 8.88 -8.81 -7.34
CA PHE A 169 8.77 -7.44 -6.81
C PHE A 169 10.13 -6.81 -6.50
N GLY A 170 11.13 -7.63 -6.14
CA GLY A 170 12.50 -7.16 -5.93
C GLY A 170 13.18 -6.57 -7.16
N LYS A 171 12.67 -6.87 -8.37
CA LYS A 171 13.13 -6.27 -9.63
C LYS A 171 12.50 -4.91 -9.91
N LEU A 172 11.39 -4.60 -9.23
CA LEU A 172 10.57 -3.39 -9.44
C LEU A 172 10.92 -2.31 -8.44
N SER A 173 11.30 -2.69 -7.22
CA SER A 173 11.66 -1.79 -6.13
C SER A 173 12.48 -2.52 -5.08
N ASN A 174 13.36 -1.77 -4.40
CA ASN A 174 14.04 -2.25 -3.20
C ASN A 174 13.11 -2.23 -1.97
N LYS A 175 12.09 -1.35 -1.96
CA LYS A 175 11.13 -1.23 -0.86
C LYS A 175 9.82 -1.93 -1.22
N ILE A 176 9.49 -2.99 -0.49
CA ILE A 176 8.29 -3.80 -0.70
C ILE A 176 7.49 -3.83 0.61
N LEU A 177 6.21 -3.54 0.51
CA LEU A 177 5.24 -3.67 1.61
C LEU A 177 4.13 -4.63 1.17
N CYS A 178 4.11 -5.83 1.74
CA CYS A 178 3.00 -6.77 1.55
C CYS A 178 2.00 -6.62 2.71
N VAL A 179 0.74 -6.41 2.36
CA VAL A 179 -0.34 -6.21 3.33
C VAL A 179 -1.46 -7.20 3.06
N GLY A 180 -1.93 -7.89 4.08
CA GLY A 180 -3.03 -8.82 3.87
C GLY A 180 -3.48 -9.55 5.11
N THR A 181 -4.46 -10.44 4.90
CA THR A 181 -4.97 -11.37 5.90
C THR A 181 -4.58 -12.78 5.48
N PRO A 182 -3.90 -13.57 6.31
CA PRO A 182 -3.63 -14.97 6.01
C PRO A 182 -4.91 -15.76 5.82
N HIS A 183 -5.01 -16.52 4.74
CA HIS A 183 -6.15 -17.40 4.43
C HIS A 183 -5.84 -18.87 4.72
N THR A 184 -4.55 -19.24 4.68
CA THR A 184 -4.06 -20.60 4.90
C THR A 184 -2.83 -20.55 5.82
N GLU A 185 -2.39 -21.68 6.32
CA GLU A 185 -1.11 -21.78 7.08
C GLU A 185 0.09 -21.51 6.15
N ASP A 186 0.05 -22.04 4.93
CA ASP A 186 1.04 -21.82 3.87
C ASP A 186 0.72 -20.54 3.09
N THR A 187 0.69 -19.42 3.78
CA THR A 187 0.47 -18.09 3.21
C THR A 187 1.77 -17.34 2.98
N ILE A 188 1.81 -16.48 1.97
CA ILE A 188 2.96 -15.58 1.74
C ILE A 188 3.24 -14.67 2.94
N TYR A 189 2.23 -14.39 3.77
CA TYR A 189 2.37 -13.54 4.95
C TYR A 189 2.99 -14.28 6.16
N ASN A 190 3.10 -15.61 6.13
CA ASN A 190 3.71 -16.43 7.18
C ASN A 190 5.14 -16.87 6.86
N GLN A 191 5.68 -16.52 5.70
CA GLN A 191 7.04 -16.88 5.34
C GLN A 191 8.02 -16.39 6.42
N LYS A 192 8.55 -17.33 7.20
CA LYS A 192 9.44 -17.03 8.34
C LYS A 192 10.79 -16.50 7.89
N ASP A 193 11.20 -16.86 6.70
CA ASP A 193 12.55 -16.73 6.17
C ASP A 193 12.61 -15.92 4.88
N ALA A 194 11.59 -15.10 4.59
CA ALA A 194 11.74 -14.08 3.59
C ALA A 194 12.84 -13.13 4.09
N GLU A 195 14.05 -13.33 3.61
CA GLU A 195 15.22 -12.53 3.96
C GLU A 195 14.85 -11.04 3.98
N GLY A 196 14.94 -10.44 5.15
CA GLY A 196 14.72 -9.02 5.33
C GLY A 196 13.27 -8.55 5.48
N PHE A 197 12.29 -9.45 5.72
CA PHE A 197 10.91 -9.00 6.02
C PHE A 197 10.73 -8.74 7.52
N ILE A 198 10.30 -7.51 7.86
CA ILE A 198 9.83 -7.15 9.20
C ILE A 198 8.32 -7.38 9.23
N LYS A 199 7.87 -8.15 10.22
CA LYS A 199 6.47 -8.55 10.35
C LYS A 199 5.85 -7.94 11.59
N LEU A 200 4.83 -7.11 11.41
CA LEU A 200 3.93 -6.70 12.47
C LEU A 200 2.77 -7.71 12.56
N LYS A 201 2.73 -8.53 13.60
CA LYS A 201 1.55 -9.33 13.90
C LYS A 201 0.48 -8.38 14.43
N SER A 202 -0.67 -8.30 13.75
CA SER A 202 -1.80 -7.56 14.30
C SER A 202 -2.20 -8.17 15.63
N LEU A 203 -2.45 -7.31 16.61
CA LEU A 203 -3.03 -7.70 17.88
C LEU A 203 -4.38 -8.39 17.59
N ARG A 204 -4.50 -9.64 18.01
CA ARG A 204 -5.82 -10.24 18.13
C ARG A 204 -6.51 -9.52 19.28
N PHE A 205 -7.63 -8.85 19.00
CA PHE A 205 -8.51 -8.45 20.09
C PHE A 205 -8.83 -9.70 20.90
N ARG A 206 -8.38 -9.74 22.14
CA ARG A 206 -8.98 -10.64 23.16
C ARG A 206 -10.30 -9.98 23.52
N ASN A 207 -11.42 -10.64 23.17
CA ASN A 207 -12.74 -10.33 23.70
C ASN A 207 -12.70 -10.46 25.22
#